data_fefb9deef518a1bd5cc8739c018ff7e6
#
_entry.id   fefb9deef518a1bd5cc8739c018ff7e6
#
_cell.length_a   1.000
_cell.length_b   1.000
_cell.length_c   1.000
_cell.angle_alpha   90.00
_cell.angle_beta   90.00
_cell.angle_gamma   90.00
#
_symmetry.space_group_name_H-M   'P 1'
#
loop_
_entity.id
_entity.type
_entity.pdbx_description
1 polymer ?
#
loop_
_entity_poly.entity_id
_entity_poly.type
_entity_poly.pdbx_seq_one_letter_code
_entity_poly.pdbx_strand_id
1 'polypeptide(L)' 'RKRPKARSYADQISFVTDRPGHDARYAIDPTRIREELGWRPSVTVEEGLERTVEWYLNNEAWWTPLQARAGVGVRLGMTA' A
#
# COMPACT_ATOMS: atom_id res chain seq x y z
N ARG A 1 -13.32 15.32 -3.66
CA ARG A 1 -12.39 14.23 -3.93
C ARG A 1 -12.12 14.08 -5.41
N LYS A 2 -10.87 13.98 -5.74
CA LYS A 2 -10.47 13.91 -7.14
C LYS A 2 -10.67 12.51 -7.70
N ARG A 3 -11.20 12.45 -8.91
CA ARG A 3 -11.30 11.21 -9.64
C ARG A 3 -10.37 11.27 -10.86
N PRO A 4 -9.79 10.14 -11.26
CA PRO A 4 -8.99 10.15 -12.48
C PRO A 4 -9.88 10.38 -13.69
N LYS A 5 -9.31 10.88 -14.76
CA LYS A 5 -10.04 11.04 -16.02
C LYS A 5 -10.34 9.71 -16.66
N ALA A 6 -9.62 8.67 -16.29
CA ALA A 6 -9.87 7.32 -16.77
C ALA A 6 -11.18 6.79 -16.24
N ARG A 7 -11.72 5.77 -16.89
CA ARG A 7 -12.97 5.15 -16.48
C ARG A 7 -12.90 4.49 -15.11
N SER A 8 -11.73 4.02 -14.76
CA SER A 8 -11.49 3.29 -13.51
C SER A 8 -10.13 3.67 -12.98
N TYR A 9 -9.99 3.61 -11.66
CA TYR A 9 -8.68 3.81 -11.04
C TYR A 9 -7.67 2.77 -11.53
N ALA A 10 -8.15 1.59 -11.91
CA ALA A 10 -7.29 0.54 -12.45
C ALA A 10 -6.57 0.96 -13.72
N ASP A 11 -7.14 1.92 -14.46
CA ASP A 11 -6.51 2.43 -15.68
C ASP A 11 -5.23 3.20 -15.40
N GLN A 12 -4.99 3.55 -14.15
CA GLN A 12 -3.77 4.25 -13.75
C GLN A 12 -2.61 3.31 -13.44
N ILE A 13 -2.87 2.01 -13.44
CA ILE A 13 -1.84 1.01 -13.18
C ILE A 13 -0.93 0.91 -14.40
N SER A 14 0.37 0.98 -14.18
CA SER A 14 1.34 0.74 -15.23
C SER A 14 2.42 -0.18 -14.71
N PHE A 15 2.94 -1.03 -15.58
CA PHE A 15 3.97 -1.98 -15.22
C PHE A 15 5.34 -1.41 -15.57
N VAL A 16 6.27 -1.58 -14.66
CA VAL A 16 7.60 -1.02 -14.82
C VAL A 16 8.62 -2.11 -14.52
N THR A 17 9.88 -1.83 -14.84
CA THR A 17 10.97 -2.75 -14.53
C THR A 17 11.06 -2.92 -13.01
N ASP A 18 11.18 -4.16 -12.55
CA ASP A 18 11.29 -4.43 -11.14
C ASP A 18 12.61 -3.91 -10.57
N ARG A 19 12.64 -3.64 -9.27
CA ARG A 19 13.87 -3.19 -8.63
C ARG A 19 14.81 -4.38 -8.43
N PRO A 20 16.13 -4.12 -8.40
CA PRO A 20 17.08 -5.19 -8.12
C PRO A 20 16.86 -5.80 -6.73
N GLY A 21 16.98 -7.10 -6.64
CA GLY A 21 16.88 -7.80 -5.36
C GLY A 21 15.48 -7.88 -4.77
N HIS A 22 14.46 -7.62 -5.58
CA HIS A 22 13.08 -7.67 -5.07
C HIS A 22 12.65 -9.11 -4.84
N ASP A 23 12.10 -9.39 -3.65
CA ASP A 23 11.56 -10.70 -3.36
C ASP A 23 10.32 -10.96 -4.21
N ALA A 24 10.22 -12.20 -4.73
CA ALA A 24 9.08 -12.56 -5.56
C ALA A 24 7.80 -12.69 -4.77
N ARG A 25 7.90 -13.03 -3.48
CA ARG A 25 6.71 -13.26 -2.67
C ARG A 25 7.04 -13.16 -1.19
N TYR A 26 6.09 -12.62 -0.45
CA TYR A 26 6.12 -12.64 1.01
C TYR A 26 4.92 -13.45 1.50
N ALA A 27 5.16 -14.30 2.49
CA ALA A 27 4.08 -15.07 3.09
C ALA A 27 4.40 -15.32 4.55
N ILE A 28 3.42 -15.10 5.40
CA ILE A 28 3.55 -15.30 6.84
C ILE A 28 2.48 -16.28 7.28
N ASP A 29 2.88 -17.26 8.06
CA ASP A 29 1.94 -18.24 8.62
C ASP A 29 1.63 -17.85 10.07
N PRO A 30 0.41 -17.38 10.37
CA PRO A 30 0.05 -16.93 11.70
C PRO A 30 -0.49 -18.03 12.60
N THR A 31 -0.31 -19.30 12.22
CA THR A 31 -0.89 -20.41 12.94
C THR A 31 -0.50 -20.42 14.42
N ARG A 32 0.78 -20.21 14.70
CA ARG A 32 1.27 -20.28 16.07
C ARG A 32 0.67 -19.21 16.99
N ILE A 33 0.62 -17.97 16.51
CA ILE A 33 0.06 -16.90 17.32
C ILE A 33 -1.44 -17.11 17.52
N ARG A 34 -2.10 -17.67 16.53
CA ARG A 34 -3.52 -17.97 16.63
C ARG A 34 -3.79 -19.06 17.65
N GLU A 35 -3.02 -20.14 17.61
CA GLU A 35 -3.21 -21.26 18.50
C GLU A 35 -2.78 -20.97 19.94
N GLU A 36 -1.66 -20.29 20.13
CA GLU A 36 -1.12 -20.06 21.46
C GLU A 36 -1.74 -18.86 22.17
N LEU A 37 -2.06 -17.80 21.42
CA LEU A 37 -2.58 -16.57 22.01
C LEU A 37 -4.02 -16.26 21.64
N GLY A 38 -4.61 -17.07 20.78
CA GLY A 38 -5.97 -16.83 20.32
C GLY A 38 -6.15 -15.58 19.48
N TRP A 39 -5.05 -15.03 18.97
CA TRP A 39 -5.10 -13.82 18.17
C TRP A 39 -5.62 -14.09 16.77
N ARG A 40 -6.48 -13.21 16.30
CA ARG A 40 -6.97 -13.24 14.92
C ARG A 40 -7.08 -11.81 14.39
N PRO A 41 -6.92 -11.60 13.08
CA PRO A 41 -7.22 -10.28 12.52
C PRO A 41 -8.68 -9.92 12.80
N SER A 42 -8.92 -8.68 13.17
CA SER A 42 -10.27 -8.20 13.47
C SER A 42 -10.93 -7.57 12.26
N VAL A 43 -10.19 -7.37 11.17
CA VAL A 43 -10.67 -6.69 9.98
C VAL A 43 -10.26 -7.52 8.77
N THR A 44 -11.16 -7.70 7.82
CA THR A 44 -10.84 -8.41 6.59
C THR A 44 -9.94 -7.55 5.71
N VAL A 45 -9.29 -8.19 4.71
CA VAL A 45 -8.43 -7.46 3.78
C VAL A 45 -9.23 -6.41 3.02
N GLU A 46 -10.42 -6.77 2.54
CA GLU A 46 -11.28 -5.86 1.79
C GLU A 46 -11.67 -4.65 2.64
N GLU A 47 -12.09 -4.91 3.86
CA GLU A 47 -12.49 -3.86 4.79
C GLU A 47 -11.30 -2.98 5.17
N GLY A 48 -10.15 -3.60 5.42
CA GLY A 48 -8.93 -2.88 5.77
C GLY A 48 -8.44 -1.99 4.65
N LEU A 49 -8.50 -2.48 3.42
CA LEU A 49 -8.11 -1.69 2.26
C LEU A 49 -9.03 -0.49 2.08
N GLU A 50 -10.33 -0.70 2.23
CA GLU A 50 -11.30 0.38 2.12
C GLU A 50 -11.03 1.47 3.16
N ARG A 51 -10.84 1.09 4.41
CA ARG A 51 -10.52 2.04 5.47
C ARG A 51 -9.22 2.78 5.21
N THR A 52 -8.22 2.08 4.69
CA THR A 52 -6.93 2.68 4.39
C THR A 52 -7.05 3.74 3.31
N VAL A 53 -7.74 3.43 2.23
CA VAL A 53 -7.96 4.38 1.14
C VAL A 53 -8.72 5.59 1.65
N GLU A 54 -9.78 5.38 2.42
CA GLU A 54 -10.55 6.46 2.99
C GLU A 54 -9.70 7.36 3.88
N TRP A 55 -8.84 6.77 4.68
CA TRP A 55 -7.97 7.54 5.55
C TRP A 55 -7.04 8.45 4.74
N TYR A 56 -6.41 7.93 3.69
CA TYR A 56 -5.52 8.74 2.86
C TYR A 56 -6.28 9.86 2.15
N LEU A 57 -7.46 9.56 1.64
CA LEU A 57 -8.26 10.58 0.97
C LEU A 57 -8.71 11.69 1.93
N ASN A 58 -8.94 11.35 3.19
CA ASN A 58 -9.41 12.31 4.18
C ASN A 58 -8.29 13.02 4.92
N ASN A 59 -7.04 12.65 4.69
CA ASN A 59 -5.90 13.21 5.43
C ASN A 59 -4.79 13.70 4.51
N GLU A 60 -5.16 14.26 3.37
CA GLU A 60 -4.18 14.78 2.40
C GLU A 60 -3.25 15.82 3.01
N ALA A 61 -3.78 16.66 3.88
CA ALA A 61 -2.97 17.71 4.53
C ALA A 61 -1.87 17.12 5.40
N TRP A 62 -2.07 15.90 5.88
CA TRP A 62 -1.07 15.24 6.71
C TRP A 62 0.07 14.64 5.89
N TRP A 63 -0.25 13.93 4.81
CA TRP A 63 0.78 13.21 4.06
C TRP A 63 1.41 14.01 2.91
N THR A 64 0.74 15.03 2.40
CA THR A 64 1.27 15.80 1.27
C THR A 64 2.66 16.39 1.54
N PRO A 65 2.88 17.06 2.69
CA PRO A 65 4.23 17.58 2.99
C PRO A 65 5.27 16.49 3.13
N LEU A 66 4.86 15.34 3.67
CA LEU A 66 5.78 14.19 3.82
C LEU A 66 6.18 13.63 2.48
N GLN A 67 5.24 13.53 1.57
CA GLN A 67 5.49 13.06 0.22
C GLN A 67 6.51 13.95 -0.49
N ALA A 68 6.35 15.25 -0.38
CA ALA A 68 7.23 16.20 -1.02
C ALA A 68 8.66 16.09 -0.48
N ARG A 69 8.81 15.90 0.84
CA ARG A 69 10.14 15.80 1.46
C ARG A 69 10.82 14.46 1.24
N ALA A 70 10.05 13.39 1.25
CA ALA A 70 10.61 12.04 1.22
C ALA A 70 10.98 11.56 -0.18
N GLY A 71 10.64 12.31 -1.22
CA GLY A 71 10.91 11.88 -2.58
C GLY A 71 10.10 10.64 -2.97
N VAL A 72 8.90 10.54 -2.44
CA VAL A 72 8.01 9.41 -2.76
C VAL A 72 7.73 9.42 -4.26
N GLY A 73 7.72 8.24 -4.84
CA GLY A 73 7.57 8.08 -6.27
C GLY A 73 8.87 7.73 -6.97
N VAL A 74 10.01 7.86 -6.28
CA VAL A 74 11.29 7.44 -6.81
C VAL A 74 11.49 5.96 -6.50
N ARG A 75 11.87 5.19 -7.52
CA ARG A 75 12.04 3.75 -7.35
C ARG A 75 13.26 3.45 -6.49
N LEU A 76 13.06 2.62 -5.47
CA LEU A 76 14.15 2.17 -4.62
C LEU A 76 15.10 1.28 -5.43
N GLY A 77 16.39 1.47 -5.21
CA GLY A 77 17.40 0.66 -5.88
C GLY A 77 17.69 1.08 -7.31
N MET A 78 17.00 2.10 -7.81
CA MET A 78 17.21 2.62 -9.18
C MET A 78 17.87 3.98 -9.18
N THR A 79 17.99 4.63 -8.04
CA THR A 79 18.69 5.91 -7.94
C THR A 79 20.17 5.69 -7.69
N ALA A 80 20.96 6.51 -8.31
CA ALA A 80 22.41 6.44 -8.14
C ALA A 80 22.83 6.86 -6.74
#